data_7aade84df63ca125448e64a4d3b38ace
#
_entry.id   7aade84df63ca125448e64a4d3b38ace
#
_cell.length_a   1.000
_cell.length_b   1.000
_cell.length_c   1.000
_cell.angle_alpha   90.00
_cell.angle_beta   90.00
_cell.angle_gamma   90.00
#
_symmetry.space_group_name_H-M   'P 1'
#
loop_
_entity.id
_entity.type
_entity.pdbx_description
1 polymer ?
#
loop_
_entity_poly.entity_id
_entity_poly.type
_entity_poly.pdbx_seq_one_letter_code
_entity_poly.pdbx_strand_id
1 'polypeptide(L)'
;FGELADGLSIDLNAVPKKYDGLDGTELAISESQERMAVVVEADKTADFIALAEKENLEATVVATVTEEPRLVMTWNGRTIVNISREFLNSNGAEKHVVVAPAKVQSYAREVAGTFTENYRKLAGDLNVCSKRGLSERFDSTIGAGTVLMPFGGKYQNTPPQAMVHLVSVEKGHTDTVSYMAWGGNPYVAEKSPYHGAYLAVVESVAKLIATGASFEDVYLTFQEY
;
A
#
# COMPACT_ATOMS: atom_id res chain seq x y z
N PHE A 1 -4.28 -15.69 3.04
CA PHE A 1 -5.22 -16.60 3.76
C PHE A 1 -4.92 -16.62 5.26
N GLY A 2 -3.67 -16.78 5.67
CA GLY A 2 -3.31 -16.95 7.08
C GLY A 2 -3.81 -15.88 8.06
N GLU A 3 -4.24 -14.72 7.60
CA GLU A 3 -4.72 -13.61 8.43
C GLU A 3 -6.25 -13.53 8.52
N LEU A 4 -6.98 -14.34 7.73
CA LEU A 4 -8.45 -14.25 7.65
C LEU A 4 -9.17 -14.86 8.84
N ALA A 5 -8.59 -15.87 9.47
CA ALA A 5 -9.15 -16.53 10.65
C ALA A 5 -8.03 -17.18 11.46
N ASP A 6 -8.29 -17.42 12.76
CA ASP A 6 -7.29 -18.01 13.65
C ASP A 6 -6.96 -19.47 13.30
N GLY A 7 -7.94 -20.22 12.87
CA GLY A 7 -7.78 -21.59 12.39
C GLY A 7 -8.29 -21.74 10.95
N LEU A 8 -7.47 -22.35 10.07
CA LEU A 8 -7.80 -22.59 8.67
C LEU A 8 -7.29 -23.96 8.22
N SER A 9 -8.16 -24.71 7.55
CA SER A 9 -7.79 -25.90 6.78
C SER A 9 -7.95 -25.61 5.30
N ILE A 10 -6.85 -25.61 4.56
CA ILE A 10 -6.80 -25.28 3.14
C ILE A 10 -6.53 -26.54 2.34
N ASP A 11 -7.34 -26.79 1.30
CA ASP A 11 -7.08 -27.84 0.30
C ASP A 11 -6.42 -27.22 -0.93
N LEU A 12 -5.15 -27.45 -1.11
CA LEU A 12 -4.38 -26.93 -2.25
C LEU A 12 -4.81 -27.57 -3.58
N ASN A 13 -5.48 -28.73 -3.57
CA ASN A 13 -6.03 -29.31 -4.78
C ASN A 13 -7.23 -28.51 -5.34
N ALA A 14 -7.96 -27.81 -4.44
CA ALA A 14 -9.09 -26.98 -4.83
C ALA A 14 -8.68 -25.62 -5.39
N VAL A 15 -7.41 -25.24 -5.30
CA VAL A 15 -6.92 -23.95 -5.82
C VAL A 15 -6.96 -23.94 -7.35
N PRO A 16 -7.70 -23.00 -7.98
CA PRO A 16 -7.75 -22.89 -9.44
C PRO A 16 -6.36 -22.59 -10.02
N LYS A 17 -5.99 -23.31 -11.06
CA LYS A 17 -4.72 -23.17 -11.76
C LYS A 17 -4.96 -22.99 -13.26
N LYS A 18 -4.18 -22.14 -13.91
CA LYS A 18 -4.23 -21.93 -15.37
C LYS A 18 -3.28 -22.86 -16.12
N TYR A 19 -2.34 -23.50 -15.43
CA TYR A 19 -1.38 -24.45 -16.00
C TYR A 19 -1.01 -25.49 -14.95
N ASP A 20 -0.58 -26.65 -15.43
CA ASP A 20 -0.11 -27.76 -14.61
C ASP A 20 1.40 -27.64 -14.32
N GLY A 21 1.86 -28.35 -13.32
CA GLY A 21 3.28 -28.48 -12.99
C GLY A 21 3.70 -27.90 -11.65
N LEU A 22 2.82 -27.17 -10.96
CA LEU A 22 3.10 -26.72 -9.59
C LEU A 22 2.88 -27.86 -8.59
N ASP A 23 3.85 -28.07 -7.71
CA ASP A 23 3.70 -28.95 -6.56
C ASP A 23 3.01 -28.28 -5.38
N GLY A 24 2.79 -29.03 -4.28
CA GLY A 24 2.09 -28.52 -3.11
C GLY A 24 2.84 -27.39 -2.40
N THR A 25 4.17 -27.42 -2.40
CA THR A 25 4.98 -26.37 -1.78
C THR A 25 4.91 -25.09 -2.62
N GLU A 26 5.04 -25.23 -3.91
CA GLU A 26 4.93 -24.11 -4.86
C GLU A 26 3.55 -23.46 -4.80
N LEU A 27 2.49 -24.26 -4.70
CA LEU A 27 1.12 -23.75 -4.52
C LEU A 27 0.95 -23.02 -3.19
N ALA A 28 1.54 -23.53 -2.10
CA ALA A 28 1.42 -22.94 -0.77
C ALA A 28 2.07 -21.55 -0.67
N ILE A 29 3.13 -21.29 -1.45
CA ILE A 29 3.87 -20.02 -1.46
C ILE A 29 3.64 -19.21 -2.74
N SER A 30 2.78 -19.67 -3.65
CA SER A 30 2.50 -19.00 -4.92
C SER A 30 1.84 -17.65 -4.68
N GLU A 31 2.40 -16.63 -5.27
CA GLU A 31 1.77 -15.33 -5.41
C GLU A 31 0.95 -15.27 -6.70
N SER A 32 -0.31 -14.87 -6.57
CA SER A 32 -1.18 -14.60 -7.72
C SER A 32 -1.83 -13.27 -7.54
N GLN A 33 -1.64 -12.40 -8.52
CA GLN A 33 -2.17 -11.05 -8.50
C GLN A 33 -3.70 -11.01 -8.67
N GLU A 34 -4.33 -9.97 -8.14
CA GLU A 34 -5.75 -9.66 -8.29
C GLU A 34 -6.70 -10.76 -7.78
N ARG A 35 -6.26 -11.55 -6.80
CA ARG A 35 -7.12 -12.48 -6.10
C ARG A 35 -7.60 -11.92 -4.78
N MET A 36 -8.84 -12.22 -4.46
CA MET A 36 -9.46 -11.87 -3.18
C MET A 36 -9.79 -13.15 -2.42
N ALA A 37 -9.43 -13.21 -1.15
CA ALA A 37 -9.87 -14.25 -0.25
C ALA A 37 -10.90 -13.67 0.71
N VAL A 38 -12.02 -14.35 0.87
CA VAL A 38 -13.12 -13.92 1.74
C VAL A 38 -13.57 -15.06 2.65
N VAL A 39 -14.04 -14.73 3.85
CA VAL A 39 -14.70 -15.67 4.74
C VAL A 39 -16.19 -15.46 4.62
N VAL A 40 -16.90 -16.53 4.31
CA VAL A 40 -18.35 -16.54 4.11
C VAL A 40 -18.97 -17.63 4.97
N GLU A 41 -20.14 -17.36 5.56
CA GLU A 41 -20.91 -18.37 6.28
C GLU A 41 -21.24 -19.55 5.37
N ALA A 42 -21.19 -20.77 5.91
CA ALA A 42 -21.32 -21.99 5.12
C ALA A 42 -22.64 -22.07 4.33
N ASP A 43 -23.74 -21.60 4.92
CA ASP A 43 -25.06 -21.54 4.29
C ASP A 43 -25.20 -20.45 3.22
N LYS A 44 -24.28 -19.48 3.16
CA LYS A 44 -24.24 -18.39 2.18
C LYS A 44 -23.25 -18.62 1.04
N THR A 45 -22.46 -19.68 1.11
CA THR A 45 -21.40 -19.95 0.14
C THR A 45 -21.94 -20.11 -1.29
N ALA A 46 -23.03 -20.82 -1.45
CA ALA A 46 -23.64 -21.01 -2.79
C ALA A 46 -24.17 -19.70 -3.37
N ASP A 47 -24.81 -18.87 -2.57
CA ASP A 47 -25.31 -17.56 -2.99
C ASP A 47 -24.16 -16.64 -3.39
N PHE A 48 -23.05 -16.65 -2.61
CA PHE A 48 -21.86 -15.87 -2.92
C PHE A 48 -21.23 -16.26 -4.27
N ILE A 49 -21.08 -17.56 -4.52
CA ILE A 49 -20.56 -18.07 -5.81
C ILE A 49 -21.49 -17.64 -6.95
N ALA A 50 -22.80 -17.78 -6.80
CA ALA A 50 -23.75 -17.38 -7.82
C ALA A 50 -23.73 -15.86 -8.11
N LEU A 51 -23.43 -15.03 -7.10
CA LEU A 51 -23.23 -13.58 -7.31
C LEU A 51 -21.93 -13.30 -8.05
N ALA A 52 -20.84 -13.99 -7.71
CA ALA A 52 -19.58 -13.86 -8.44
C ALA A 52 -19.72 -14.22 -9.92
N GLU A 53 -20.43 -15.32 -10.22
CA GLU A 53 -20.70 -15.73 -11.61
C GLU A 53 -21.48 -14.68 -12.41
N LYS A 54 -22.43 -13.98 -11.78
CA LYS A 54 -23.17 -12.87 -12.43
C LYS A 54 -22.25 -11.71 -12.82
N GLU A 55 -21.18 -11.50 -12.06
CA GLU A 55 -20.17 -10.48 -12.34
C GLU A 55 -19.02 -11.02 -13.23
N ASN A 56 -19.20 -12.23 -13.78
CA ASN A 56 -18.19 -12.92 -14.60
C ASN A 56 -16.85 -13.15 -13.84
N LEU A 57 -16.96 -13.42 -12.53
CA LEU A 57 -15.85 -13.75 -11.66
C LEU A 57 -15.86 -15.22 -11.29
N GLU A 58 -14.70 -15.85 -11.24
CA GLU A 58 -14.53 -17.21 -10.74
C GLU A 58 -14.39 -17.17 -9.20
N ALA A 59 -15.24 -17.92 -8.51
CA ALA A 59 -15.15 -18.09 -7.06
C ALA A 59 -15.14 -19.57 -6.68
N THR A 60 -14.18 -19.97 -5.85
CA THR A 60 -13.97 -21.36 -5.46
C THR A 60 -13.71 -21.48 -3.98
N VAL A 61 -14.35 -22.46 -3.35
CA VAL A 61 -14.06 -22.81 -1.93
C VAL A 61 -12.74 -23.55 -1.86
N VAL A 62 -11.75 -22.98 -1.20
CA VAL A 62 -10.40 -23.55 -1.06
C VAL A 62 -10.03 -23.84 0.40
N ALA A 63 -10.80 -23.32 1.36
CA ALA A 63 -10.49 -23.44 2.78
C ALA A 63 -11.75 -23.51 3.63
N THR A 64 -11.61 -24.09 4.82
CA THR A 64 -12.61 -24.09 5.88
C THR A 64 -12.01 -23.49 7.15
N VAL A 65 -12.76 -22.61 7.81
CA VAL A 65 -12.40 -22.09 9.13
C VAL A 65 -12.56 -23.20 10.17
N THR A 66 -11.57 -23.34 11.05
CA THR A 66 -11.52 -24.37 12.09
C THR A 66 -11.42 -23.75 13.48
N GLU A 67 -11.89 -24.48 14.48
CA GLU A 67 -11.77 -24.06 15.89
C GLU A 67 -10.32 -24.13 16.40
N GLU A 68 -9.55 -25.10 15.90
CA GLU A 68 -8.14 -25.22 16.26
C GLU A 68 -7.35 -24.07 15.64
N PRO A 69 -6.60 -23.26 16.42
CA PRO A 69 -5.89 -22.08 15.92
C PRO A 69 -4.59 -22.48 15.19
N ARG A 70 -4.73 -23.06 14.03
CA ARG A 70 -3.64 -23.52 13.17
C ARG A 70 -3.94 -23.24 11.71
N LEU A 71 -2.89 -22.94 10.96
CA LEU A 71 -2.91 -22.95 9.50
C LEU A 71 -2.46 -24.32 9.02
N VAL A 72 -3.38 -25.08 8.43
CA VAL A 72 -3.11 -26.39 7.87
C VAL A 72 -3.36 -26.34 6.37
N MET A 73 -2.39 -26.80 5.57
CA MET A 73 -2.55 -26.93 4.12
C MET A 73 -2.27 -28.37 3.71
N THR A 74 -3.16 -28.93 2.91
CA THR A 74 -3.05 -30.29 2.39
C THR A 74 -2.95 -30.30 0.87
N TRP A 75 -2.19 -31.25 0.34
CA TRP A 75 -2.06 -31.51 -1.10
C TRP A 75 -1.87 -33.01 -1.34
N ASN A 76 -2.68 -33.56 -2.24
CA ASN A 76 -2.68 -35.00 -2.56
C ASN A 76 -2.71 -35.90 -1.31
N GLY A 77 -3.55 -35.55 -0.35
CA GLY A 77 -3.71 -36.29 0.90
C GLY A 77 -2.54 -36.17 1.89
N ARG A 78 -1.59 -35.28 1.65
CA ARG A 78 -0.45 -35.01 2.53
C ARG A 78 -0.54 -33.61 3.10
N THR A 79 -0.19 -33.48 4.37
CA THR A 79 -0.03 -32.16 5.00
C THR A 79 1.26 -31.52 4.52
N ILE A 80 1.16 -30.35 3.90
CA ILE A 80 2.28 -29.55 3.40
C ILE A 80 2.68 -28.49 4.42
N VAL A 81 1.68 -27.86 5.05
CA VAL A 81 1.87 -26.84 6.10
C VAL A 81 1.03 -27.20 7.31
N ASN A 82 1.61 -27.06 8.49
CA ASN A 82 0.90 -27.16 9.76
C ASN A 82 1.58 -26.27 10.80
N ILE A 83 1.12 -25.02 10.89
CA ILE A 83 1.72 -23.96 11.69
C ILE A 83 0.71 -23.42 12.68
N SER A 84 1.11 -23.23 13.94
CA SER A 84 0.25 -22.62 14.95
C SER A 84 0.00 -21.14 14.69
N ARG A 85 -1.16 -20.65 15.12
CA ARG A 85 -1.48 -19.22 15.07
C ARG A 85 -0.49 -18.39 15.88
N GLU A 86 -0.07 -18.89 17.03
CA GLU A 86 0.93 -18.23 17.87
C GLU A 86 2.23 -17.98 17.11
N PHE A 87 2.72 -18.98 16.37
CA PHE A 87 3.93 -18.83 15.54
C PHE A 87 3.74 -17.81 14.40
N LEU A 88 2.59 -17.86 13.71
CA LEU A 88 2.29 -16.87 12.65
C LEU A 88 2.24 -15.44 13.19
N ASN A 89 1.64 -15.24 14.36
CA ASN A 89 1.51 -13.94 14.99
C ASN A 89 2.85 -13.41 15.55
N SER A 90 3.82 -14.29 15.80
CA SER A 90 5.15 -13.90 16.29
C SER A 90 6.09 -13.38 15.21
N ASN A 91 5.71 -13.42 13.93
CA ASN A 91 6.59 -13.17 12.79
C ASN A 91 7.88 -14.03 12.78
N GLY A 92 7.80 -15.22 13.38
CA GLY A 92 8.90 -16.17 13.50
C GLY A 92 9.74 -15.98 14.77
N ALA A 93 11.06 -16.18 14.67
CA ALA A 93 11.96 -16.08 15.81
C ALA A 93 12.05 -14.63 16.34
N GLU A 94 12.14 -14.49 17.66
CA GLU A 94 12.35 -13.20 18.30
C GLU A 94 13.62 -12.53 17.74
N LYS A 95 13.48 -11.28 17.33
CA LYS A 95 14.57 -10.50 16.73
C LYS A 95 15.05 -9.44 17.72
N HIS A 96 16.31 -9.53 18.10
CA HIS A 96 16.97 -8.51 18.92
C HIS A 96 17.86 -7.65 18.02
N VAL A 97 17.56 -6.37 17.94
CA VAL A 97 18.32 -5.43 17.13
C VAL A 97 18.85 -4.31 18.04
N VAL A 98 20.16 -4.09 17.98
CA VAL A 98 20.77 -2.92 18.60
C VAL A 98 20.90 -1.83 17.55
N VAL A 99 20.15 -0.76 17.73
CA VAL A 99 20.18 0.39 16.82
C VAL A 99 21.15 1.43 17.37
N ALA A 100 22.21 1.72 16.62
CA ALA A 100 23.10 2.84 16.87
C ALA A 100 22.69 4.01 15.98
N PRO A 101 22.14 5.12 16.54
CA PRO A 101 21.75 6.26 15.71
C PRO A 101 22.97 6.87 15.04
N ALA A 102 22.86 7.15 13.75
CA ALA A 102 23.92 7.82 13.00
C ALA A 102 24.17 9.22 13.59
N LYS A 103 25.42 9.63 13.62
CA LYS A 103 25.77 11.00 14.01
C LYS A 103 25.21 11.97 12.98
N VAL A 104 24.49 12.99 13.45
CA VAL A 104 23.96 14.06 12.59
C VAL A 104 25.11 14.75 11.87
N GLN A 105 25.02 14.83 10.55
CA GLN A 105 25.96 15.54 9.70
C GLN A 105 25.49 16.97 9.47
N SER A 106 26.42 17.85 9.07
CA SER A 106 26.07 19.22 8.70
C SER A 106 25.12 19.25 7.50
N TYR A 107 24.06 20.04 7.62
CA TYR A 107 23.14 20.33 6.49
C TYR A 107 23.67 21.40 5.54
N ALA A 108 24.75 22.11 5.94
CA ALA A 108 25.37 23.09 5.07
C ALA A 108 25.95 22.43 3.82
N ARG A 109 25.68 23.01 2.67
CA ARG A 109 26.22 22.63 1.37
C ARG A 109 27.15 23.74 0.88
N GLU A 110 28.39 23.38 0.62
CA GLU A 110 29.25 24.27 -0.15
C GLU A 110 28.89 24.16 -1.63
N VAL A 111 28.57 25.28 -2.26
CA VAL A 111 28.23 25.36 -3.66
C VAL A 111 29.28 26.25 -4.36
N ALA A 112 30.01 25.65 -5.28
CA ALA A 112 30.92 26.38 -6.19
C ALA A 112 30.16 26.87 -7.43
N GLY A 113 30.67 27.96 -8.05
CA GLY A 113 30.08 28.51 -9.26
C GLY A 113 29.13 29.69 -9.01
N THR A 114 28.56 30.23 -10.09
CA THR A 114 27.64 31.36 -10.04
C THR A 114 26.25 30.96 -9.60
N PHE A 115 25.46 31.94 -9.13
CA PHE A 115 24.04 31.70 -8.77
C PHE A 115 23.25 31.08 -9.95
N THR A 116 23.45 31.59 -11.17
CA THR A 116 22.73 31.10 -12.35
C THR A 116 23.06 29.64 -12.67
N GLU A 117 24.33 29.25 -12.57
CA GLU A 117 24.75 27.86 -12.78
C GLU A 117 24.15 26.94 -11.74
N ASN A 118 24.21 27.32 -10.47
CA ASN A 118 23.67 26.54 -9.37
C ASN A 118 22.14 26.44 -9.44
N TYR A 119 21.45 27.52 -9.83
CA TYR A 119 20.00 27.50 -10.01
C TYR A 119 19.58 26.56 -11.13
N ARG A 120 20.28 26.62 -12.28
CA ARG A 120 20.01 25.69 -13.40
C ARG A 120 20.25 24.23 -13.01
N LYS A 121 21.34 23.96 -12.30
CA LYS A 121 21.65 22.62 -11.82
C LYS A 121 20.57 22.10 -10.85
N LEU A 122 20.12 22.94 -9.91
CA LEU A 122 19.05 22.60 -8.98
C LEU A 122 17.72 22.35 -9.70
N ALA A 123 17.34 23.22 -10.63
CA ALA A 123 16.09 23.08 -11.40
C ALA A 123 16.10 21.84 -12.32
N GLY A 124 17.27 21.36 -12.71
CA GLY A 124 17.43 20.13 -13.49
C GLY A 124 17.61 18.85 -12.64
N ASP A 125 17.75 18.96 -11.32
CA ASP A 125 17.86 17.81 -10.43
C ASP A 125 16.55 16.99 -10.45
N LEU A 126 16.67 15.66 -10.57
CA LEU A 126 15.51 14.77 -10.68
C LEU A 126 14.58 14.82 -9.47
N ASN A 127 15.07 15.20 -8.29
CA ASN A 127 14.23 15.40 -7.10
C ASN A 127 13.52 16.77 -7.09
N VAL A 128 13.95 17.72 -7.90
CA VAL A 128 13.46 19.11 -7.89
C VAL A 128 12.71 19.48 -9.18
N CYS A 129 13.10 18.93 -10.32
CA CYS A 129 12.50 19.26 -11.61
C CYS A 129 10.99 18.93 -11.65
N SER A 130 10.25 19.58 -12.55
CA SER A 130 8.83 19.34 -12.74
C SER A 130 8.52 17.88 -13.06
N LYS A 131 7.50 17.32 -12.40
CA LYS A 131 6.96 15.96 -12.66
C LYS A 131 5.76 16.00 -13.61
N ARG A 132 5.50 17.12 -14.26
CA ARG A 132 4.31 17.33 -15.09
C ARG A 132 4.13 16.23 -16.15
N GLY A 133 5.19 15.84 -16.84
CA GLY A 133 5.11 14.81 -17.88
C GLY A 133 4.67 13.45 -17.35
N LEU A 134 5.00 13.11 -16.11
CA LEU A 134 4.51 11.90 -15.45
C LEU A 134 3.04 12.06 -15.01
N SER A 135 2.73 13.17 -14.32
CA SER A 135 1.38 13.44 -13.80
C SER A 135 0.31 13.54 -14.89
N GLU A 136 0.66 14.04 -16.08
CA GLU A 136 -0.27 14.12 -17.21
C GLU A 136 -0.47 12.77 -17.94
N ARG A 137 0.41 11.79 -17.72
CA ARG A 137 0.31 10.45 -18.32
C ARG A 137 -0.49 9.46 -17.51
N PHE A 138 -0.57 9.63 -16.21
CA PHE A 138 -1.13 8.64 -15.29
C PHE A 138 -2.35 9.19 -14.56
N ASP A 139 -3.44 8.56 -14.74
CA ASP A 139 -4.68 8.37 -13.99
C ASP A 139 -5.21 9.53 -13.10
N SER A 140 -4.77 10.76 -13.31
CA SER A 140 -5.20 11.89 -12.48
C SER A 140 -6.70 12.21 -12.57
N THR A 141 -7.40 11.67 -13.57
CA THR A 141 -8.83 11.90 -13.81
C THR A 141 -9.68 10.64 -13.75
N ILE A 142 -9.09 9.47 -13.47
CA ILE A 142 -9.82 8.20 -13.46
C ILE A 142 -10.91 8.22 -12.38
N GLY A 143 -12.09 7.71 -12.75
CA GLY A 143 -13.27 7.71 -11.89
C GLY A 143 -13.98 9.07 -11.77
N ALA A 144 -13.46 10.12 -12.42
CA ALA A 144 -14.04 11.48 -12.44
C ALA A 144 -14.29 12.11 -11.06
N GLY A 145 -13.66 11.56 -10.00
CA GLY A 145 -13.82 12.04 -8.62
C GLY A 145 -12.70 12.97 -8.14
N THR A 146 -11.73 13.31 -8.98
CA THR A 146 -10.60 14.17 -8.62
C THR A 146 -11.05 15.61 -8.35
N VAL A 147 -10.90 16.07 -7.11
CA VAL A 147 -11.23 17.44 -6.72
C VAL A 147 -10.00 18.34 -6.89
N LEU A 148 -8.83 17.86 -6.50
CA LEU A 148 -7.58 18.60 -6.61
C LEU A 148 -6.69 17.95 -7.66
N MET A 149 -6.60 18.60 -8.82
CA MET A 149 -5.77 18.12 -9.93
C MET A 149 -4.27 18.30 -9.64
N PRO A 150 -3.38 17.49 -10.24
CA PRO A 150 -1.93 17.56 -10.02
C PRO A 150 -1.30 18.93 -10.29
N PHE A 151 -1.92 19.72 -11.16
CA PHE A 151 -1.52 21.09 -11.45
C PHE A 151 -2.76 22.00 -11.42
N GLY A 152 -2.73 22.98 -10.55
CA GLY A 152 -3.82 23.94 -10.33
C GLY A 152 -3.45 25.37 -10.69
N GLY A 153 -4.31 26.29 -10.30
CA GLY A 153 -4.21 27.71 -10.59
C GLY A 153 -4.70 28.08 -11.99
N LYS A 154 -4.78 29.38 -12.26
CA LYS A 154 -5.30 29.94 -13.52
C LYS A 154 -4.63 29.35 -14.78
N TYR A 155 -3.35 29.05 -14.69
CA TYR A 155 -2.56 28.55 -15.82
C TYR A 155 -2.23 27.05 -15.69
N GLN A 156 -2.80 26.37 -14.69
CA GLN A 156 -2.53 24.96 -14.42
C GLN A 156 -1.02 24.64 -14.36
N ASN A 157 -0.25 25.48 -13.69
CA ASN A 157 1.20 25.36 -13.56
C ASN A 157 1.66 25.17 -12.11
N THR A 158 0.75 25.29 -11.14
CA THR A 158 1.06 25.18 -9.71
C THR A 158 0.84 23.74 -9.25
N PRO A 159 1.89 23.02 -8.88
CA PRO A 159 1.75 21.64 -8.39
C PRO A 159 1.08 21.65 -7.00
N PRO A 160 -0.09 21.02 -6.81
CA PRO A 160 -0.64 20.74 -5.50
C PRO A 160 0.26 19.80 -4.69
N GLN A 161 0.18 19.92 -3.38
CA GLN A 161 0.98 19.14 -2.45
C GLN A 161 0.18 18.04 -1.74
N ALA A 162 -1.09 17.86 -2.12
CA ALA A 162 -1.98 16.82 -1.61
C ALA A 162 -2.93 16.35 -2.71
N MET A 163 -3.47 15.18 -2.57
CA MET A 163 -4.57 14.64 -3.35
C MET A 163 -5.87 14.89 -2.58
N VAL A 164 -6.92 15.29 -3.29
CA VAL A 164 -8.30 15.31 -2.79
C VAL A 164 -9.19 14.64 -3.82
N HIS A 165 -9.91 13.62 -3.39
CA HIS A 165 -10.74 12.81 -4.27
C HIS A 165 -12.10 12.53 -3.61
N LEU A 166 -13.19 12.58 -4.38
CA LEU A 166 -14.50 12.17 -3.92
C LEU A 166 -14.52 10.68 -3.60
N VAL A 167 -15.16 10.30 -2.52
CA VAL A 167 -15.42 8.90 -2.20
C VAL A 167 -16.40 8.34 -3.23
N SER A 168 -16.04 7.22 -3.85
CA SER A 168 -16.90 6.59 -4.86
C SER A 168 -18.21 6.10 -4.26
N VAL A 169 -19.30 6.33 -4.97
CA VAL A 169 -20.65 5.81 -4.65
C VAL A 169 -21.23 5.12 -5.89
N GLU A 170 -21.98 4.03 -5.68
CA GLU A 170 -22.59 3.30 -6.78
C GLU A 170 -23.65 4.10 -7.54
N LYS A 171 -24.42 4.91 -6.80
CA LYS A 171 -25.51 5.70 -7.34
C LYS A 171 -25.60 7.04 -6.64
N GLY A 172 -25.92 8.09 -7.39
CA GLY A 172 -26.11 9.43 -6.84
C GLY A 172 -24.83 10.24 -6.83
N HIS A 173 -24.73 11.14 -5.86
CA HIS A 173 -23.63 12.08 -5.68
C HIS A 173 -23.17 12.08 -4.22
N THR A 174 -21.91 12.40 -3.98
CA THR A 174 -21.35 12.60 -2.65
C THR A 174 -20.51 13.87 -2.62
N ASP A 175 -20.52 14.55 -1.49
CA ASP A 175 -19.61 15.65 -1.18
C ASP A 175 -18.50 15.20 -0.22
N THR A 176 -18.52 13.91 0.17
CA THR A 176 -17.47 13.33 1.02
C THR A 176 -16.19 13.12 0.22
N VAL A 177 -15.08 13.60 0.74
CA VAL A 177 -13.77 13.50 0.09
C VAL A 177 -12.76 12.75 0.97
N SER A 178 -11.83 12.12 0.34
CA SER A 178 -10.61 11.62 0.96
C SER A 178 -9.45 12.55 0.66
N TYR A 179 -8.54 12.68 1.62
CA TYR A 179 -7.31 13.45 1.49
C TYR A 179 -6.11 12.54 1.63
N MET A 180 -5.09 12.79 0.82
CA MET A 180 -3.81 12.11 0.95
C MET A 180 -2.68 13.10 0.68
N ALA A 181 -1.64 13.06 1.51
CA ALA A 181 -0.43 13.82 1.31
C ALA A 181 0.78 12.97 1.69
N TRP A 182 1.94 13.36 1.24
CA TRP A 182 3.20 12.71 1.51
C TRP A 182 4.22 13.70 2.06
N GLY A 183 5.18 13.20 2.79
CA GLY A 183 6.33 13.93 3.27
C GLY A 183 7.58 13.10 3.13
N GLY A 184 8.69 13.75 2.83
CA GLY A 184 9.98 13.09 2.73
C GLY A 184 11.01 13.96 2.02
N ASN A 185 12.18 14.05 2.63
CA ASN A 185 13.31 14.75 2.04
C ASN A 185 14.55 13.85 2.12
N PRO A 186 14.96 13.23 1.00
CA PRO A 186 16.06 12.28 0.99
C PRO A 186 17.39 12.93 1.41
N TYR A 187 17.60 14.21 1.12
CA TYR A 187 18.83 14.91 1.52
C TYR A 187 18.93 15.14 3.02
N VAL A 188 17.79 15.33 3.69
CA VAL A 188 17.76 15.42 5.15
C VAL A 188 17.92 14.03 5.76
N ALA A 189 17.22 13.02 5.23
CA ALA A 189 17.30 11.65 5.70
C ALA A 189 18.71 11.06 5.58
N GLU A 190 19.43 11.37 4.50
CA GLU A 190 20.84 10.99 4.30
C GLU A 190 21.76 11.55 5.41
N LYS A 191 21.49 12.78 5.87
CA LYS A 191 22.30 13.46 6.92
C LYS A 191 21.90 13.07 8.34
N SER A 192 20.63 12.79 8.53
CA SER A 192 20.06 12.36 9.80
C SER A 192 18.76 11.59 9.56
N PRO A 193 18.77 10.26 9.61
CA PRO A 193 17.55 9.46 9.47
C PRO A 193 16.45 9.87 10.47
N TYR A 194 16.82 10.19 11.72
CA TYR A 194 15.89 10.66 12.74
C TYR A 194 15.16 11.94 12.30
N HIS A 195 15.90 12.97 11.90
CA HIS A 195 15.28 14.24 11.46
C HIS A 195 14.56 14.09 10.12
N GLY A 196 15.05 13.22 9.24
CA GLY A 196 14.38 12.89 7.99
C GLY A 196 12.99 12.32 8.23
N ALA A 197 12.87 11.31 9.08
CA ALA A 197 11.60 10.69 9.44
C ALA A 197 10.67 11.66 10.19
N TYR A 198 11.20 12.37 11.19
CA TYR A 198 10.43 13.37 11.93
C TYR A 198 9.82 14.44 11.01
N LEU A 199 10.65 15.03 10.14
CA LEU A 199 10.19 16.08 9.23
C LEU A 199 9.26 15.55 8.14
N ALA A 200 9.40 14.30 7.73
CA ALA A 200 8.47 13.67 6.79
C ALA A 200 7.05 13.60 7.35
N VAL A 201 6.90 13.21 8.62
CA VAL A 201 5.59 13.22 9.30
C VAL A 201 5.03 14.64 9.41
N VAL A 202 5.84 15.59 9.89
CA VAL A 202 5.40 17.00 10.02
C VAL A 202 4.98 17.57 8.67
N GLU A 203 5.75 17.31 7.60
CA GLU A 203 5.46 17.79 6.26
C GLU A 203 4.14 17.21 5.72
N SER A 204 3.94 15.89 5.82
CA SER A 204 2.72 15.25 5.31
C SER A 204 1.46 15.73 6.03
N VAL A 205 1.51 15.85 7.36
CA VAL A 205 0.39 16.34 8.15
C VAL A 205 0.11 17.83 7.89
N ALA A 206 1.15 18.65 7.79
CA ALA A 206 0.99 20.07 7.48
C ALA A 206 0.35 20.29 6.10
N LYS A 207 0.70 19.48 5.10
CA LYS A 207 0.07 19.51 3.78
C LYS A 207 -1.42 19.14 3.83
N LEU A 208 -1.81 18.13 4.61
CA LEU A 208 -3.20 17.75 4.80
C LEU A 208 -4.00 18.90 5.43
N ILE A 209 -3.51 19.49 6.50
CA ILE A 209 -4.16 20.62 7.18
C ILE A 209 -4.28 21.83 6.24
N ALA A 210 -3.22 22.13 5.50
CA ALA A 210 -3.22 23.23 4.54
C ALA A 210 -4.21 23.01 3.38
N THR A 211 -4.58 21.77 3.10
CA THR A 211 -5.56 21.39 2.08
C THR A 211 -7.00 21.40 2.63
N GLY A 212 -7.18 21.46 3.95
CA GLY A 212 -8.48 21.54 4.62
C GLY A 212 -8.87 20.29 5.42
N ALA A 213 -7.99 19.31 5.57
CA ALA A 213 -8.26 18.15 6.41
C ALA A 213 -8.20 18.49 7.91
N SER A 214 -8.96 17.77 8.73
CA SER A 214 -8.85 17.79 10.18
C SER A 214 -7.58 17.08 10.65
N PHE A 215 -6.95 17.59 11.70
CA PHE A 215 -5.81 16.93 12.31
C PHE A 215 -6.20 15.67 13.11
N GLU A 216 -7.40 15.67 13.69
CA GLU A 216 -7.82 14.63 14.64
C GLU A 216 -7.99 13.27 14.02
N ASP A 217 -8.27 13.20 12.72
CA ASP A 217 -8.55 11.97 11.97
C ASP A 217 -7.43 11.61 10.98
N VAL A 218 -6.18 12.00 11.27
CA VAL A 218 -5.04 11.69 10.39
C VAL A 218 -4.52 10.29 10.68
N TYR A 219 -4.44 9.47 9.63
CA TYR A 219 -3.78 8.17 9.63
C TYR A 219 -2.44 8.26 8.91
N LEU A 220 -1.45 7.53 9.38
CA LEU A 220 -0.12 7.51 8.81
C LEU A 220 0.20 6.12 8.25
N THR A 221 0.75 6.10 7.04
CA THR A 221 1.40 4.93 6.47
C THR A 221 2.86 5.27 6.19
N PHE A 222 3.74 4.31 6.39
CA PHE A 222 5.18 4.51 6.22
C PHE A 222 5.71 3.65 5.10
N GLN A 223 6.63 4.24 4.32
CA GLN A 223 7.49 3.53 3.40
C GLN A 223 8.88 3.52 4.01
N GLU A 224 9.39 2.35 4.33
CA GLU A 224 10.70 2.16 4.96
C GLU A 224 11.70 1.63 3.93
N TYR A 225 12.93 2.13 3.99
CA TYR A 225 14.01 1.74 3.09
C TYR A 225 15.26 1.35 3.88
#